data_b369f6b0605cf3b29e2b6a53523063b4
#
_entry.id   b369f6b0605cf3b29e2b6a53523063b4
#
_cell.length_a   1.000
_cell.length_b   1.000
_cell.length_c   1.000
_cell.angle_alpha   90.00
_cell.angle_beta   90.00
_cell.angle_gamma   90.00
#
_symmetry.space_group_name_H-M   'P 1'
#
loop_
_entity.id
_entity.type
_entity.pdbx_description
1 polymer ?
#
loop_
_entity_poly.entity_id
_entity_poly.type
_entity_poly.pdbx_seq_one_letter_code
_entity_poly.pdbx_strand_id
1 'polypeptide(L)'
;SHNEDKILKSLDKETFSKNVVYVSDAGMPCVSDPGATLVDYCIKNEIPYDVLPGANAILTAYAMSGFSTTTFSFYGFLDHKGVSRASKLDDILNDDKLSILYESPHRLLKLLEELSIKDPNRTIFLAKEITKLHQNSYKDTSLNLFNKFKDINIKGEWVVVIKPKETIGFNLDLNDIQNLDIAPKIKAKLIAKMTGQSIKDVYQKLLEN
;
A
#
# COMPACT_ATOMS: atom_id res chain seq x y z
N SER A 1 19.29 7.69 8.40
CA SER A 1 18.33 8.46 9.04
C SER A 1 18.77 9.24 10.30
N HIS A 2 19.17 8.66 11.45
CA HIS A 2 19.58 9.46 12.64
C HIS A 2 20.83 10.33 12.44
N ASN A 3 21.64 10.08 11.42
CA ASN A 3 22.81 10.91 11.07
C ASN A 3 22.50 12.00 10.04
N GLU A 4 21.41 11.91 9.30
CA GLU A 4 21.10 12.82 8.19
C GLU A 4 20.94 14.26 8.68
N ASP A 5 20.14 14.47 9.74
CA ASP A 5 19.96 15.79 10.35
C ASP A 5 21.26 16.40 10.90
N LYS A 6 22.17 15.56 11.42
CA LYS A 6 23.47 16.02 11.91
C LYS A 6 24.38 16.43 10.75
N ILE A 7 24.38 15.63 9.68
CA ILE A 7 25.17 15.92 8.48
C ILE A 7 24.66 17.21 7.84
N LEU A 8 23.36 17.36 7.65
CA LEU A 8 22.78 18.58 7.07
C LEU A 8 23.08 19.84 7.87
N LYS A 9 23.07 19.76 9.22
CA LYS A 9 23.46 20.89 10.07
C LYS A 9 24.96 21.26 9.97
N SER A 10 25.79 20.32 9.53
CA SER A 10 27.22 20.53 9.34
C SER A 10 27.60 20.93 7.91
N LEU A 11 26.65 20.85 6.95
CA LEU A 11 26.91 21.28 5.57
C LEU A 11 26.92 22.80 5.50
N ASP A 12 28.02 23.35 4.99
CA ASP A 12 28.12 24.76 4.63
C ASP A 12 27.41 25.01 3.28
N LYS A 13 26.83 26.22 3.14
CA LYS A 13 26.27 26.64 1.85
C LYS A 13 27.30 26.60 0.72
N GLU A 14 28.59 26.80 1.01
CA GLU A 14 29.67 26.64 0.04
C GLU A 14 29.76 25.23 -0.53
N THR A 15 29.32 24.20 0.20
CA THR A 15 29.29 22.82 -0.32
C THR A 15 28.42 22.73 -1.59
N PHE A 16 27.36 23.48 -1.65
CA PHE A 16 26.41 23.50 -2.77
C PHE A 16 26.80 24.47 -3.90
N SER A 17 27.93 25.17 -3.78
CA SER A 17 28.54 25.88 -4.92
C SER A 17 29.19 24.93 -5.93
N LYS A 18 29.32 23.64 -5.57
CA LYS A 18 29.84 22.55 -6.42
C LYS A 18 28.76 21.56 -6.73
N ASN A 19 28.98 20.71 -7.74
CA ASN A 19 28.09 19.59 -8.00
C ASN A 19 28.15 18.59 -6.85
N VAL A 20 27.04 18.40 -6.17
CA VAL A 20 26.86 17.41 -5.09
C VAL A 20 25.97 16.29 -5.62
N VAL A 21 26.38 15.05 -5.46
CA VAL A 21 25.60 13.88 -5.85
C VAL A 21 25.27 13.07 -4.60
N TYR A 22 23.98 12.78 -4.41
CA TYR A 22 23.50 11.91 -3.35
C TYR A 22 23.02 10.60 -3.95
N VAL A 23 23.47 9.48 -3.41
CA VAL A 23 23.13 8.12 -3.87
C VAL A 23 22.71 7.26 -2.68
N SER A 24 21.82 6.29 -2.92
CA SER A 24 21.50 5.21 -1.99
C SER A 24 22.34 3.97 -2.31
N ASP A 25 22.36 3.01 -1.41
CA ASP A 25 23.06 1.73 -1.61
C ASP A 25 22.42 0.92 -2.76
N ALA A 26 21.08 1.04 -2.93
CA ALA A 26 20.33 0.40 -4.00
C ALA A 26 19.03 1.14 -4.31
N GLY A 27 18.73 1.35 -5.60
CA GLY A 27 17.49 1.97 -6.04
C GLY A 27 17.48 3.50 -5.95
N MET A 28 16.29 4.09 -6.00
CA MET A 28 16.11 5.54 -5.88
C MET A 28 16.20 6.00 -4.42
N PRO A 29 16.99 7.03 -4.10
CA PRO A 29 16.93 7.72 -2.81
C PRO A 29 15.52 8.19 -2.49
N CYS A 30 15.25 8.47 -1.22
CA CYS A 30 13.97 8.97 -0.67
C CYS A 30 12.80 7.95 -0.67
N VAL A 31 12.90 6.83 -1.36
CA VAL A 31 11.84 5.82 -1.43
C VAL A 31 12.17 4.67 -0.47
N SER A 32 11.73 4.75 0.78
CA SER A 32 12.14 3.89 1.90
C SER A 32 13.63 3.96 2.26
N ASP A 33 14.32 4.93 1.70
CA ASP A 33 15.72 5.26 1.92
C ASP A 33 15.86 6.71 2.41
N PRO A 34 16.98 7.08 3.05
CA PRO A 34 17.28 8.47 3.39
C PRO A 34 17.33 9.36 2.13
N GLY A 35 17.22 10.68 2.34
CA GLY A 35 17.35 11.69 1.28
C GLY A 35 16.26 12.77 1.28
N ALA A 36 15.05 12.44 1.75
CA ALA A 36 13.95 13.40 1.77
C ALA A 36 14.28 14.69 2.56
N THR A 37 15.04 14.57 3.64
CA THR A 37 15.48 15.70 4.45
C THR A 37 16.46 16.59 3.68
N LEU A 38 17.32 16.01 2.84
CA LEU A 38 18.22 16.78 1.97
C LEU A 38 17.44 17.54 0.89
N VAL A 39 16.44 16.90 0.27
CA VAL A 39 15.57 17.56 -0.72
C VAL A 39 14.82 18.72 -0.07
N ASP A 40 14.22 18.52 1.11
CA ASP A 40 13.55 19.59 1.88
C ASP A 40 14.51 20.73 2.24
N TYR A 41 15.76 20.40 2.60
CA TYR A 41 16.79 21.40 2.86
C TYR A 41 17.10 22.23 1.61
N CYS A 42 17.25 21.59 0.44
CA CYS A 42 17.49 22.30 -0.82
C CYS A 42 16.31 23.24 -1.15
N ILE A 43 15.07 22.77 -1.02
CA ILE A 43 13.87 23.58 -1.24
C ILE A 43 13.86 24.80 -0.32
N LYS A 44 14.08 24.63 0.98
CA LYS A 44 14.04 25.70 1.99
C LYS A 44 15.14 26.75 1.81
N ASN A 45 16.26 26.36 1.21
CA ASN A 45 17.42 27.24 1.01
C ASN A 45 17.57 27.71 -0.45
N GLU A 46 16.57 27.43 -1.30
CA GLU A 46 16.58 27.81 -2.74
C GLU A 46 17.81 27.26 -3.49
N ILE A 47 18.28 26.08 -3.09
CA ILE A 47 19.40 25.39 -3.74
C ILE A 47 18.84 24.59 -4.93
N PRO A 48 19.30 24.84 -6.16
CA PRO A 48 18.87 24.04 -7.31
C PRO A 48 19.23 22.56 -7.13
N TYR A 49 18.28 21.69 -7.41
CA TYR A 49 18.50 20.24 -7.38
C TYR A 49 17.72 19.57 -8.50
N ASP A 50 18.13 18.35 -8.83
CA ASP A 50 17.46 17.48 -9.79
C ASP A 50 17.39 16.06 -9.22
N VAL A 51 16.38 15.27 -9.66
CA VAL A 51 16.20 13.88 -9.29
C VAL A 51 16.22 13.03 -10.54
N LEU A 52 17.27 12.23 -10.69
CA LEU A 52 17.38 11.32 -11.83
C LEU A 52 16.47 10.11 -11.61
N PRO A 53 15.69 9.69 -12.64
CA PRO A 53 14.93 8.45 -12.55
C PRO A 53 15.89 7.27 -12.43
N GLY A 54 15.56 6.35 -11.52
CA GLY A 54 16.41 5.21 -11.21
C GLY A 54 15.63 3.92 -10.98
N ALA A 55 16.35 2.85 -10.70
CA ALA A 55 15.78 1.57 -10.36
C ALA A 55 14.83 1.69 -9.17
N ASN A 56 13.65 1.10 -9.27
CA ASN A 56 12.62 1.15 -8.25
C ASN A 56 11.93 -0.20 -8.10
N ALA A 57 12.13 -0.86 -6.97
CA ALA A 57 11.61 -2.20 -6.74
C ALA A 57 10.08 -2.23 -6.68
N ILE A 58 9.43 -1.15 -6.23
CA ILE A 58 7.96 -1.05 -6.13
C ILE A 58 7.35 -1.08 -7.53
N LEU A 59 7.81 -0.18 -8.40
CA LEU A 59 7.31 -0.08 -9.77
C LEU A 59 7.66 -1.32 -10.59
N THR A 60 8.84 -1.90 -10.36
CA THR A 60 9.24 -3.14 -11.03
C THR A 60 8.34 -4.31 -10.60
N ALA A 61 8.08 -4.49 -9.30
CA ALA A 61 7.19 -5.52 -8.80
C ALA A 61 5.74 -5.31 -9.28
N TYR A 62 5.27 -4.06 -9.30
CA TYR A 62 3.97 -3.73 -9.88
C TYR A 62 3.88 -4.17 -11.35
N ALA A 63 4.83 -3.81 -12.18
CA ALA A 63 4.87 -4.21 -13.59
C ALA A 63 4.94 -5.74 -13.76
N MET A 64 5.80 -6.41 -12.96
CA MET A 64 5.94 -7.88 -12.98
C MET A 64 4.66 -8.59 -12.52
N SER A 65 3.84 -7.99 -11.67
CA SER A 65 2.64 -8.60 -11.11
C SER A 65 1.58 -8.91 -12.17
N GLY A 66 1.54 -8.13 -13.25
CA GLY A 66 0.53 -8.23 -14.30
C GLY A 66 -0.89 -7.94 -13.79
N PHE A 67 -1.03 -7.16 -12.72
CA PHE A 67 -2.33 -6.64 -12.31
C PHE A 67 -2.70 -5.42 -13.16
N SER A 68 -3.95 -5.36 -13.62
CA SER A 68 -4.41 -4.35 -14.61
C SER A 68 -4.91 -3.03 -14.01
N THR A 69 -4.83 -2.84 -12.68
CA THR A 69 -5.22 -1.57 -12.05
C THR A 69 -4.09 -0.55 -12.13
N THR A 70 -4.41 0.71 -12.33
CA THR A 70 -3.45 1.82 -12.42
C THR A 70 -3.18 2.49 -11.08
N THR A 71 -3.98 2.18 -10.06
CA THR A 71 -3.85 2.77 -8.74
C THR A 71 -3.28 1.77 -7.75
N PHE A 72 -2.33 2.24 -6.94
CA PHE A 72 -1.78 1.44 -5.84
C PHE A 72 -1.40 2.31 -4.65
N SER A 73 -1.39 1.70 -3.47
CA SER A 73 -0.88 2.26 -2.22
C SER A 73 0.43 1.57 -1.84
N PHE A 74 1.45 2.35 -1.50
CA PHE A 74 2.71 1.80 -0.99
C PHE A 74 2.79 1.97 0.53
N TYR A 75 2.98 0.88 1.26
CA TYR A 75 2.95 0.83 2.72
C TYR A 75 4.34 0.73 3.38
N GLY A 76 5.42 0.61 2.58
CA GLY A 76 6.74 0.34 3.14
C GLY A 76 6.80 -0.99 3.86
N PHE A 77 7.44 -1.03 5.03
CA PHE A 77 7.44 -2.21 5.91
C PHE A 77 6.32 -2.10 6.95
N LEU A 78 5.63 -3.19 7.19
CA LEU A 78 4.69 -3.28 8.31
C LEU A 78 5.42 -3.33 9.65
N ASP A 79 4.75 -2.88 10.72
CA ASP A 79 5.25 -3.03 12.07
C ASP A 79 5.51 -4.51 12.44
N HIS A 80 6.45 -4.77 13.34
CA HIS A 80 6.81 -6.13 13.73
C HIS A 80 5.66 -6.89 14.39
N LYS A 81 4.86 -6.22 15.23
CA LYS A 81 3.76 -6.80 16.02
C LYS A 81 2.84 -5.72 16.57
N GLY A 82 1.77 -6.14 17.21
CA GLY A 82 0.87 -5.28 17.97
C GLY A 82 -0.33 -4.80 17.16
N VAL A 83 -1.12 -3.92 17.79
CA VAL A 83 -2.38 -3.41 17.24
C VAL A 83 -2.15 -2.64 15.95
N SER A 84 -1.08 -1.85 15.87
CA SER A 84 -0.73 -1.08 14.67
C SER A 84 -0.53 -1.98 13.44
N ARG A 85 0.19 -3.10 13.59
CA ARG A 85 0.36 -4.08 12.50
C ARG A 85 -0.99 -4.67 12.06
N ALA A 86 -1.81 -5.08 13.03
CA ALA A 86 -3.11 -5.70 12.75
C ALA A 86 -4.04 -4.72 12.03
N SER A 87 -4.13 -3.48 12.52
CA SER A 87 -4.94 -2.43 11.90
C SER A 87 -4.47 -2.15 10.47
N LYS A 88 -3.16 -2.00 10.26
CA LYS A 88 -2.60 -1.73 8.93
C LYS A 88 -2.82 -2.87 7.95
N LEU A 89 -2.81 -4.12 8.43
CA LEU A 89 -3.14 -5.28 7.61
C LEU A 89 -4.64 -5.31 7.25
N ASP A 90 -5.52 -4.91 8.17
CA ASP A 90 -6.93 -4.76 7.89
C ASP A 90 -7.20 -3.63 6.88
N ASP A 91 -6.48 -2.51 6.98
CA ASP A 91 -6.56 -1.42 6.00
C ASP A 91 -6.15 -1.92 4.60
N ILE A 92 -5.03 -2.65 4.49
CA ILE A 92 -4.54 -3.25 3.25
C ILE A 92 -5.58 -4.21 2.64
N LEU A 93 -6.20 -5.05 3.46
CA LEU A 93 -7.19 -6.03 2.99
C LEU A 93 -8.52 -5.38 2.56
N ASN A 94 -8.82 -4.19 3.05
CA ASN A 94 -10.02 -3.44 2.71
C ASN A 94 -9.76 -2.33 1.68
N ASP A 95 -8.51 -2.09 1.27
CA ASP A 95 -8.17 -1.11 0.24
C ASP A 95 -8.76 -1.55 -1.12
N ASP A 96 -9.33 -0.61 -1.85
CA ASP A 96 -9.83 -0.78 -3.22
C ASP A 96 -8.72 -0.67 -4.28
N LYS A 97 -7.47 -0.41 -3.85
CA LYS A 97 -6.28 -0.29 -4.69
C LYS A 97 -5.34 -1.48 -4.45
N LEU A 98 -4.42 -1.68 -5.38
CA LEU A 98 -3.28 -2.57 -5.12
C LEU A 98 -2.49 -2.09 -3.92
N SER A 99 -2.16 -2.98 -3.02
CA SER A 99 -1.28 -2.68 -1.89
C SER A 99 0.10 -3.28 -2.13
N ILE A 100 1.13 -2.42 -2.08
CA ILE A 100 2.51 -2.84 -2.27
C ILE A 100 3.26 -2.61 -0.96
N LEU A 101 4.04 -3.59 -0.54
CA LEU A 101 4.86 -3.49 0.68
C LEU A 101 6.19 -4.22 0.50
N TYR A 102 7.19 -3.79 1.27
CA TYR A 102 8.43 -4.53 1.46
C TYR A 102 8.27 -5.50 2.62
N GLU A 103 8.90 -6.67 2.49
CA GLU A 103 8.96 -7.59 3.62
C GLU A 103 10.32 -8.29 3.72
N SER A 104 10.77 -8.47 4.94
CA SER A 104 12.01 -9.19 5.22
C SER A 104 11.81 -10.71 5.12
N PRO A 105 12.86 -11.48 4.80
CA PRO A 105 12.76 -12.94 4.73
C PRO A 105 12.29 -13.56 6.06
N HIS A 106 12.66 -12.96 7.19
CA HIS A 106 12.29 -13.45 8.51
C HIS A 106 10.81 -13.24 8.87
N ARG A 107 10.11 -12.38 8.15
CA ARG A 107 8.73 -11.99 8.45
C ARG A 107 7.75 -12.34 7.35
N LEU A 108 8.25 -12.73 6.16
CA LEU A 108 7.40 -13.06 5.02
C LEU A 108 6.44 -14.21 5.34
N LEU A 109 6.92 -15.28 5.98
CA LEU A 109 6.06 -16.42 6.34
C LEU A 109 4.92 -15.99 7.26
N LYS A 110 5.23 -15.18 8.27
CA LYS A 110 4.22 -14.65 9.19
C LYS A 110 3.19 -13.79 8.45
N LEU A 111 3.62 -12.95 7.51
CA LEU A 111 2.71 -12.15 6.70
C LEU A 111 1.78 -13.04 5.86
N LEU A 112 2.32 -14.07 5.22
CA LEU A 112 1.52 -15.01 4.43
C LEU A 112 0.52 -15.79 5.28
N GLU A 113 0.90 -16.19 6.50
CA GLU A 113 0.01 -16.82 7.47
C GLU A 113 -1.15 -15.89 7.86
N GLU A 114 -0.84 -14.65 8.26
CA GLU A 114 -1.83 -13.63 8.63
C GLU A 114 -2.82 -13.36 7.47
N LEU A 115 -2.31 -13.25 6.23
CA LEU A 115 -3.14 -13.05 5.04
C LEU A 115 -3.98 -14.29 4.73
N SER A 116 -3.43 -15.50 4.85
CA SER A 116 -4.15 -16.75 4.59
C SER A 116 -5.30 -17.00 5.56
N ILE A 117 -5.17 -16.54 6.81
CA ILE A 117 -6.24 -16.63 7.83
C ILE A 117 -7.34 -15.60 7.55
N LYS A 118 -6.96 -14.35 7.19
CA LYS A 118 -7.92 -13.26 7.00
C LYS A 118 -8.66 -13.33 5.66
N ASP A 119 -7.95 -13.68 4.59
CA ASP A 119 -8.50 -13.80 3.23
C ASP A 119 -7.70 -14.86 2.43
N PRO A 120 -8.06 -16.15 2.56
CA PRO A 120 -7.34 -17.28 1.96
C PRO A 120 -7.29 -17.23 0.42
N ASN A 121 -8.26 -16.58 -0.20
CA ASN A 121 -8.39 -16.49 -1.66
C ASN A 121 -7.79 -15.22 -2.25
N ARG A 122 -7.23 -14.32 -1.43
CA ARG A 122 -6.62 -13.10 -1.89
C ARG A 122 -5.43 -13.39 -2.81
N THR A 123 -5.48 -12.91 -4.04
CA THR A 123 -4.35 -13.04 -4.96
C THR A 123 -3.21 -12.14 -4.53
N ILE A 124 -2.03 -12.72 -4.40
CA ILE A 124 -0.79 -12.04 -4.02
C ILE A 124 0.27 -12.32 -5.07
N PHE A 125 1.06 -11.33 -5.38
CA PHE A 125 2.29 -11.48 -6.14
C PHE A 125 3.48 -11.17 -5.25
N LEU A 126 4.47 -12.05 -5.26
CA LEU A 126 5.73 -11.93 -4.55
C LEU A 126 6.86 -11.77 -5.56
N ALA A 127 7.67 -10.74 -5.40
CA ALA A 127 8.93 -10.60 -6.13
C ALA A 127 10.10 -10.71 -5.15
N LYS A 128 11.04 -11.57 -5.48
CA LYS A 128 12.24 -11.85 -4.70
C LYS A 128 13.47 -11.33 -5.43
N GLU A 129 14.37 -10.63 -4.71
CA GLU A 129 15.70 -10.28 -5.21
C GLU A 129 15.68 -9.65 -6.61
N ILE A 130 14.77 -8.68 -6.82
CA ILE A 130 14.58 -8.01 -8.11
C ILE A 130 15.91 -7.47 -8.63
N THR A 131 16.22 -7.75 -9.90
CA THR A 131 17.47 -7.40 -10.61
C THR A 131 18.75 -8.11 -10.12
N LYS A 132 18.63 -9.04 -9.16
CA LYS A 132 19.77 -9.80 -8.65
C LYS A 132 19.83 -11.23 -9.22
N LEU A 133 20.94 -11.92 -9.02
CA LEU A 133 21.19 -13.28 -9.53
C LEU A 133 20.09 -14.29 -9.13
N HIS A 134 19.51 -14.12 -7.95
CA HIS A 134 18.48 -15.02 -7.41
C HIS A 134 17.06 -14.46 -7.53
N GLN A 135 16.84 -13.58 -8.52
CA GLN A 135 15.50 -13.05 -8.79
C GLN A 135 14.52 -14.18 -9.07
N ASN A 136 13.37 -14.10 -8.44
CA ASN A 136 12.25 -15.01 -8.69
C ASN A 136 10.92 -14.31 -8.39
N SER A 137 9.82 -14.88 -8.89
CA SER A 137 8.49 -14.36 -8.60
C SER A 137 7.46 -15.47 -8.45
N TYR A 138 6.42 -15.19 -7.66
CA TYR A 138 5.34 -16.12 -7.39
C TYR A 138 4.01 -15.36 -7.39
N LYS A 139 2.98 -15.93 -8.00
CA LYS A 139 1.63 -15.35 -8.02
C LYS A 139 0.63 -16.46 -7.76
N ASP A 140 -0.08 -16.34 -6.63
CA ASP A 140 -1.10 -17.33 -6.23
C ASP A 140 -1.99 -16.72 -5.14
N THR A 141 -2.91 -17.50 -4.60
CA THR A 141 -3.70 -17.12 -3.43
C THR A 141 -2.82 -17.07 -2.16
N SER A 142 -3.24 -16.29 -1.17
CA SER A 142 -2.54 -16.18 0.12
C SER A 142 -2.34 -17.55 0.78
N LEU A 143 -3.37 -18.40 0.73
CA LEU A 143 -3.32 -19.76 1.30
C LEU A 143 -2.31 -20.65 0.57
N ASN A 144 -2.31 -20.64 -0.77
CA ASN A 144 -1.40 -21.44 -1.56
C ASN A 144 0.06 -21.00 -1.35
N LEU A 145 0.29 -19.69 -1.30
CA LEU A 145 1.63 -19.14 -1.01
C LEU A 145 2.08 -19.50 0.40
N PHE A 146 1.24 -19.38 1.42
CA PHE A 146 1.57 -19.82 2.77
C PHE A 146 1.97 -21.30 2.77
N ASN A 147 1.16 -22.19 2.21
CA ASN A 147 1.44 -23.61 2.14
C ASN A 147 2.74 -23.93 1.37
N LYS A 148 3.05 -23.16 0.33
CA LYS A 148 4.28 -23.32 -0.44
C LYS A 148 5.53 -22.93 0.35
N PHE A 149 5.43 -21.90 1.18
CA PHE A 149 6.60 -21.31 1.85
C PHE A 149 6.81 -21.79 3.29
N LYS A 150 5.83 -22.44 3.93
CA LYS A 150 5.90 -22.84 5.35
C LYS A 150 7.07 -23.75 5.70
N ASP A 151 7.52 -24.58 4.75
CA ASP A 151 8.60 -25.55 4.95
C ASP A 151 9.90 -25.15 4.25
N ILE A 152 10.00 -23.90 3.76
CA ILE A 152 11.14 -23.41 2.99
C ILE A 152 11.93 -22.40 3.84
N ASN A 153 13.26 -22.50 3.78
CA ASN A 153 14.12 -21.46 4.34
C ASN A 153 14.10 -20.22 3.45
N ILE A 154 13.32 -19.22 3.85
CA ILE A 154 13.10 -17.99 3.09
C ILE A 154 14.31 -17.09 3.24
N LYS A 155 14.88 -16.64 2.10
CA LYS A 155 16.05 -15.75 2.04
C LYS A 155 15.78 -14.63 1.03
N GLY A 156 16.58 -13.56 1.13
CA GLY A 156 16.57 -12.43 0.20
C GLY A 156 15.54 -11.36 0.54
N GLU A 157 15.49 -10.32 -0.27
CA GLU A 157 14.58 -9.20 -0.15
C GLU A 157 13.31 -9.45 -0.94
N TRP A 158 12.19 -9.03 -0.40
CA TRP A 158 10.88 -9.32 -0.96
C TRP A 158 10.03 -8.07 -1.13
N VAL A 159 9.37 -7.99 -2.28
CA VAL A 159 8.26 -7.07 -2.52
C VAL A 159 6.98 -7.88 -2.63
N VAL A 160 5.98 -7.48 -1.88
CA VAL A 160 4.66 -8.13 -1.84
C VAL A 160 3.65 -7.19 -2.48
N VAL A 161 2.93 -7.66 -3.49
CA VAL A 161 1.85 -6.93 -4.15
C VAL A 161 0.56 -7.69 -3.90
N ILE A 162 -0.38 -7.06 -3.21
CA ILE A 162 -1.66 -7.64 -2.83
C ILE A 162 -2.75 -7.07 -3.74
N LYS A 163 -3.48 -7.94 -4.42
CA LYS A 163 -4.63 -7.53 -5.25
C LYS A 163 -5.72 -6.90 -4.38
N PRO A 164 -6.39 -5.81 -4.80
CA PRO A 164 -7.50 -5.25 -4.05
C PRO A 164 -8.62 -6.29 -3.86
N LYS A 165 -9.47 -6.05 -2.88
CA LYS A 165 -10.67 -6.85 -2.71
C LYS A 165 -11.53 -6.69 -3.97
N GLU A 166 -11.93 -7.80 -4.57
CA GLU A 166 -12.94 -7.72 -5.62
C GLU A 166 -14.25 -7.31 -4.97
N THR A 167 -14.57 -6.03 -5.06
CA THR A 167 -15.93 -5.58 -4.81
C THR A 167 -16.76 -6.09 -5.98
N ILE A 168 -17.58 -7.08 -5.74
CA ILE A 168 -18.74 -7.30 -6.59
C ILE A 168 -19.52 -6.01 -6.43
N GLY A 169 -19.36 -5.12 -7.39
CA GLY A 169 -20.03 -3.83 -7.37
C GLY A 169 -21.53 -4.06 -7.55
N PHE A 170 -22.23 -4.32 -6.46
CA PHE A 170 -23.62 -3.96 -6.39
C PHE A 170 -23.67 -2.45 -6.27
N ASN A 171 -23.71 -1.75 -7.38
CA ASN A 171 -24.12 -0.36 -7.41
C ASN A 171 -25.63 -0.32 -7.15
N LEU A 172 -25.99 -0.43 -5.88
CA LEU A 172 -27.36 -0.13 -5.47
C LEU A 172 -27.56 1.37 -5.68
N ASP A 173 -28.40 1.73 -6.63
CA ASP A 173 -28.85 3.09 -6.80
C ASP A 173 -30.04 3.40 -5.86
N LEU A 174 -30.50 4.65 -5.86
CA LEU A 174 -31.62 5.05 -5.02
C LEU A 174 -32.92 4.33 -5.40
N ASN A 175 -33.12 4.03 -6.69
CA ASN A 175 -34.29 3.32 -7.18
C ASN A 175 -34.27 1.86 -6.70
N ASP A 176 -33.09 1.22 -6.72
CA ASP A 176 -32.95 -0.14 -6.19
C ASP A 176 -33.39 -0.21 -4.73
N ILE A 177 -32.95 0.75 -3.89
CA ILE A 177 -33.32 0.79 -2.47
C ILE A 177 -34.82 1.10 -2.30
N GLN A 178 -35.40 1.96 -3.12
CA GLN A 178 -36.81 2.27 -3.07
C GLN A 178 -37.69 1.05 -3.39
N ASN A 179 -37.23 0.20 -4.30
CA ASN A 179 -37.91 -1.02 -4.74
C ASN A 179 -37.68 -2.23 -3.81
N LEU A 180 -36.77 -2.17 -2.84
CA LEU A 180 -36.59 -3.25 -1.88
C LEU A 180 -37.86 -3.43 -1.01
N ASP A 181 -38.29 -4.66 -0.81
CA ASP A 181 -39.36 -4.99 0.13
C ASP A 181 -38.80 -5.07 1.58
N ILE A 182 -38.50 -3.92 2.14
CA ILE A 182 -37.98 -3.75 3.51
C ILE A 182 -38.71 -2.62 4.23
N ALA A 183 -38.71 -2.68 5.57
CA ALA A 183 -39.38 -1.70 6.41
C ALA A 183 -38.93 -0.25 6.09
N PRO A 184 -39.84 0.73 6.02
CA PRO A 184 -39.54 2.13 5.68
C PRO A 184 -38.41 2.77 6.50
N LYS A 185 -38.30 2.37 7.79
CA LYS A 185 -37.23 2.83 8.67
C LYS A 185 -35.84 2.34 8.24
N ILE A 186 -35.77 1.15 7.65
CA ILE A 186 -34.51 0.58 7.10
C ILE A 186 -34.19 1.26 5.79
N LYS A 187 -35.16 1.46 4.89
CA LYS A 187 -35.00 2.25 3.66
C LYS A 187 -34.46 3.65 3.97
N ALA A 188 -35.07 4.35 4.94
CA ALA A 188 -34.63 5.69 5.32
C ALA A 188 -33.16 5.72 5.79
N LYS A 189 -32.72 4.73 6.55
CA LYS A 189 -31.34 4.62 7.01
C LYS A 189 -30.36 4.41 5.83
N LEU A 190 -30.72 3.56 4.86
CA LEU A 190 -29.88 3.29 3.68
C LEU A 190 -29.78 4.53 2.79
N ILE A 191 -30.91 5.15 2.47
CA ILE A 191 -30.96 6.38 1.66
C ILE A 191 -30.19 7.52 2.33
N ALA A 192 -30.39 7.73 3.64
CA ALA A 192 -29.67 8.74 4.40
C ALA A 192 -28.15 8.53 4.36
N LYS A 193 -27.69 7.28 4.46
CA LYS A 193 -26.27 6.92 4.36
C LYS A 193 -25.68 7.20 2.96
N MET A 194 -26.46 7.00 1.90
CA MET A 194 -26.04 7.25 0.52
C MET A 194 -26.05 8.73 0.16
N THR A 195 -27.04 9.48 0.63
CA THR A 195 -27.27 10.88 0.22
C THR A 195 -26.70 11.91 1.19
N GLY A 196 -26.26 11.49 2.39
CA GLY A 196 -25.84 12.40 3.46
C GLY A 196 -27.00 13.16 4.13
N GLN A 197 -28.26 12.84 3.80
CA GLN A 197 -29.46 13.49 4.39
C GLN A 197 -29.75 12.96 5.79
N SER A 198 -30.57 13.71 6.57
CA SER A 198 -31.06 13.26 7.86
C SER A 198 -32.01 12.07 7.72
N ILE A 199 -31.82 11.03 8.54
CA ILE A 199 -32.70 9.85 8.56
C ILE A 199 -34.17 10.25 8.79
N LYS A 200 -34.39 11.27 9.61
CA LYS A 200 -35.76 11.78 9.95
C LYS A 200 -36.43 12.36 8.71
N ASP A 201 -35.72 13.18 7.95
CA ASP A 201 -36.28 13.86 6.77
C ASP A 201 -36.57 12.85 5.64
N VAL A 202 -35.65 11.90 5.44
CA VAL A 202 -35.84 10.80 4.47
C VAL A 202 -37.04 9.92 4.89
N TYR A 203 -37.17 9.61 6.17
CA TYR A 203 -38.28 8.80 6.68
C TYR A 203 -39.63 9.46 6.48
N GLN A 204 -39.72 10.76 6.74
CA GLN A 204 -40.95 11.52 6.48
C GLN A 204 -41.36 11.50 5.02
N LYS A 205 -40.40 11.73 4.09
CA LYS A 205 -40.66 11.67 2.64
C LYS A 205 -41.12 10.29 2.16
N LEU A 206 -40.65 9.20 2.80
CA LEU A 206 -41.07 7.83 2.47
C LEU A 206 -42.45 7.48 2.96
N LEU A 207 -43.01 8.23 3.94
CA LEU A 207 -44.38 8.04 4.43
C LEU A 207 -45.44 8.87 3.68
N GLU A 208 -44.99 9.92 2.95
CA GLU A 208 -45.85 10.81 2.16
C GLU A 208 -46.08 10.30 0.73
N ASN A 209 -45.33 9.26 0.29
CA ASN A 209 -45.50 8.56 -0.98
C ASN A 209 -46.11 7.16 -0.75
#